data_c05f66b4442bb510fc495f5b2605d991
#
_entry.id   c05f66b4442bb510fc495f5b2605d991
#
_cell.length_a   1.000
_cell.length_b   1.000
_cell.length_c   1.000
_cell.angle_alpha   90.00
_cell.angle_beta   90.00
_cell.angle_gamma   90.00
#
_symmetry.space_group_name_H-M   'P 1'
#
loop_
_entity.id
_entity.type
_entity.pdbx_description
1 polymer ?
#
loop_
_entity_poly.entity_id
_entity_poly.type
_entity_poly.pdbx_seq_one_letter_code
_entity_poly.pdbx_strand_id
1 'polypeptide(L)'
;MYPQIRIHLSLLSLGIFGLAILALFLGVYQFNESILSIINKAITNRTAINDSDYYVLFDLRLPRIIMSILVGAGLAVAGTCLQGIFKNPLASPDLIGITSGSILFAAITIVLGGYIKDFVPEIIHYSLLSLMAFVGAMCSTVFVYKISSHHQKTNITILLLAGVAISALCGSATGLLTYLSSEEELRNLTFWTLGSIASANWDKILILTIVISVSFYFLIGKGKILNAMMLGEKDAEHLGINVEKTKRQIIVFSALLVGTIVSFTGTIGFVGLIVPYILRLVFKSNYVIILPLSAFLGAILVIVADTISRTLVAPSEIPIGILTS
;
A
#
# COMPACT_ATOMS: atom_id res chain seq x y z
N MET A 1 -5.13 -14.93 23.16
CA MET A 1 -4.40 -15.07 21.87
C MET A 1 -3.87 -16.49 21.82
N TYR A 2 -4.16 -17.26 20.77
CA TYR A 2 -3.70 -18.66 20.67
C TYR A 2 -2.18 -18.70 20.73
N PRO A 3 -1.56 -19.60 21.54
CA PRO A 3 -0.10 -19.66 21.72
C PRO A 3 0.64 -19.85 20.39
N GLN A 4 0.07 -20.61 19.45
CA GLN A 4 0.62 -20.80 18.11
C GLN A 4 0.76 -19.49 17.31
N ILE A 5 -0.17 -18.52 17.45
CA ILE A 5 -0.08 -17.24 16.76
C ILE A 5 1.12 -16.43 17.25
N ARG A 6 1.43 -16.48 18.55
CA ARG A 6 2.57 -15.75 19.11
C ARG A 6 3.89 -16.23 18.51
N ILE A 7 4.04 -17.56 18.34
CA ILE A 7 5.24 -18.14 17.74
C ILE A 7 5.40 -17.67 16.27
N HIS A 8 4.33 -17.72 15.48
CA HIS A 8 4.40 -17.28 14.10
C HIS A 8 4.66 -15.77 13.98
N LEU A 9 4.06 -14.95 14.84
CA LEU A 9 4.34 -13.51 14.87
C LEU A 9 5.78 -13.21 15.25
N SER A 10 6.34 -13.90 16.25
CA SER A 10 7.75 -13.71 16.63
C SER A 10 8.73 -14.21 15.55
N LEU A 11 8.43 -15.30 14.85
CA LEU A 11 9.24 -15.75 13.72
C LEU A 11 9.21 -14.77 12.55
N LEU A 12 8.02 -14.26 12.19
CA LEU A 12 7.90 -13.28 11.11
C LEU A 12 8.52 -11.92 11.50
N SER A 13 8.40 -11.47 12.74
CA SER A 13 9.07 -10.25 13.21
C SER A 13 10.59 -10.39 13.19
N LEU A 14 11.12 -11.53 13.56
CA LEU A 14 12.56 -11.83 13.43
C LEU A 14 12.99 -11.84 11.96
N GLY A 15 12.15 -12.40 11.08
CA GLY A 15 12.36 -12.37 9.64
C GLY A 15 12.41 -10.96 9.07
N ILE A 16 11.48 -10.08 9.47
CA ILE A 16 11.50 -8.66 9.06
C ILE A 16 12.78 -7.99 9.53
N PHE A 17 13.16 -8.19 10.78
CA PHE A 17 14.38 -7.60 11.35
C PHE A 17 15.64 -8.07 10.62
N GLY A 18 15.75 -9.37 10.37
CA GLY A 18 16.86 -9.95 9.60
C GLY A 18 16.93 -9.43 8.17
N LEU A 19 15.79 -9.36 7.47
CA LEU A 19 15.72 -8.82 6.11
C LEU A 19 15.99 -7.31 6.06
N ALA A 20 15.51 -6.55 7.05
CA ALA A 20 15.80 -5.12 7.16
C ALA A 20 17.30 -4.87 7.33
N ILE A 21 17.96 -5.67 8.19
CA ILE A 21 19.42 -5.61 8.33
C ILE A 21 20.11 -5.95 7.01
N LEU A 22 19.74 -7.06 6.36
CA LEU A 22 20.31 -7.43 5.07
C LEU A 22 20.11 -6.33 4.02
N ALA A 23 18.93 -5.74 3.97
CA ALA A 23 18.60 -4.66 3.06
C ALA A 23 19.42 -3.38 3.32
N LEU A 24 19.87 -3.13 4.55
CA LEU A 24 20.80 -2.03 4.87
C LEU A 24 22.19 -2.26 4.27
N PHE A 25 22.66 -3.52 4.24
CA PHE A 25 23.97 -3.85 3.69
C PHE A 25 23.97 -3.94 2.16
N LEU A 26 22.89 -4.43 1.57
CA LEU A 26 22.77 -4.61 0.12
C LEU A 26 22.52 -3.27 -0.59
N GLY A 27 23.31 -2.98 -1.62
CA GLY A 27 23.16 -1.78 -2.46
C GLY A 27 24.47 -1.39 -3.13
N VAL A 28 24.39 -0.52 -4.15
CA VAL A 28 25.53 -0.10 -4.99
C VAL A 28 26.56 0.70 -4.20
N TYR A 29 26.11 1.56 -3.29
CA TYR A 29 27.00 2.37 -2.48
C TYR A 29 27.71 1.53 -1.42
N GLN A 30 29.03 1.58 -1.40
CA GLN A 30 29.88 0.96 -0.38
C GLN A 30 30.21 2.01 0.69
N PHE A 31 29.91 1.68 1.93
CA PHE A 31 30.22 2.56 3.06
C PHE A 31 31.73 2.58 3.30
N ASN A 32 32.25 3.77 3.65
CA ASN A 32 33.65 3.92 4.03
C ASN A 32 33.95 3.32 5.42
N GLU A 33 32.91 3.26 6.28
CA GLU A 33 32.99 2.69 7.60
C GLU A 33 31.94 1.60 7.81
N SER A 34 32.08 0.83 8.87
CA SER A 34 31.05 -0.14 9.24
C SER A 34 29.75 0.58 9.65
N ILE A 35 28.61 0.03 9.26
CA ILE A 35 27.27 0.61 9.58
C ILE A 35 27.11 0.80 11.10
N LEU A 36 27.64 -0.11 11.92
CA LEU A 36 27.62 0.03 13.38
C LEU A 36 28.44 1.22 13.87
N SER A 37 29.60 1.49 13.24
CA SER A 37 30.41 2.69 13.52
C SER A 37 29.64 3.97 13.19
N ILE A 38 28.99 4.01 12.00
CA ILE A 38 28.19 5.14 11.55
C ILE A 38 27.06 5.42 12.53
N ILE A 39 26.30 4.38 12.94
CA ILE A 39 25.21 4.52 13.93
C ILE A 39 25.72 5.01 15.27
N ASN A 40 26.82 4.45 15.77
CA ASN A 40 27.42 4.88 17.05
C ASN A 40 27.86 6.36 16.99
N LYS A 41 28.53 6.76 15.91
CA LYS A 41 28.92 8.15 15.68
C LYS A 41 27.70 9.07 15.53
N ALA A 42 26.63 8.63 14.89
CA ALA A 42 25.41 9.42 14.76
C ALA A 42 24.79 9.78 16.12
N ILE A 43 24.94 8.88 17.11
CA ILE A 43 24.44 9.10 18.47
C ILE A 43 25.43 9.92 19.31
N THR A 44 26.74 9.68 19.17
CA THR A 44 27.77 10.23 20.05
C THR A 44 28.40 11.51 19.50
N ASN A 45 28.71 11.56 18.21
CA ASN A 45 29.38 12.70 17.57
C ASN A 45 29.11 12.74 16.07
N ARG A 46 28.02 13.38 15.66
CA ARG A 46 27.57 13.48 14.26
C ARG A 46 28.62 14.09 13.32
N THR A 47 29.43 15.03 13.80
CA THR A 47 30.46 15.70 12.99
C THR A 47 31.63 14.79 12.58
N ALA A 48 31.74 13.63 13.20
CA ALA A 48 32.78 12.64 12.88
C ALA A 48 32.36 11.61 11.79
N ILE A 49 31.16 11.76 11.21
CA ILE A 49 30.66 10.89 10.14
C ILE A 49 30.91 11.55 8.79
N ASN A 50 31.27 10.75 7.78
CA ASN A 50 31.28 11.21 6.41
C ASN A 50 29.84 11.57 5.99
N ASP A 51 29.62 12.77 5.46
CA ASP A 51 28.29 13.27 5.06
C ASP A 51 27.60 12.34 4.07
N SER A 52 28.36 11.71 3.15
CA SER A 52 27.81 10.75 2.18
C SER A 52 27.33 9.47 2.85
N ASP A 53 28.08 8.92 3.81
CA ASP A 53 27.69 7.71 4.55
C ASP A 53 26.44 7.97 5.41
N TYR A 54 26.39 9.14 6.06
CA TYR A 54 25.20 9.56 6.82
C TYR A 54 23.98 9.67 5.94
N TYR A 55 24.07 10.41 4.83
CA TYR A 55 22.97 10.63 3.88
C TYR A 55 22.45 9.30 3.31
N VAL A 56 23.35 8.43 2.84
CA VAL A 56 22.92 7.15 2.27
C VAL A 56 22.24 6.25 3.30
N LEU A 57 22.72 6.23 4.54
CA LEU A 57 22.15 5.39 5.58
C LEU A 57 20.81 5.94 6.10
N PHE A 58 20.77 7.21 6.51
CA PHE A 58 19.65 7.80 7.25
C PHE A 58 18.60 8.47 6.36
N ASP A 59 18.99 9.00 5.20
CA ASP A 59 18.08 9.72 4.32
C ASP A 59 17.64 8.91 3.08
N LEU A 60 18.37 7.83 2.71
CA LEU A 60 18.00 6.97 1.59
C LEU A 60 17.59 5.56 2.04
N ARG A 61 18.50 4.78 2.68
CA ARG A 61 18.24 3.35 2.94
C ARG A 61 17.24 3.12 4.05
N LEU A 62 17.38 3.78 5.17
CA LEU A 62 16.50 3.58 6.32
C LEU A 62 15.05 3.98 6.04
N PRO A 63 14.76 5.17 5.47
CA PRO A 63 13.41 5.54 5.07
C PRO A 63 12.80 4.54 4.08
N ARG A 64 13.56 4.08 3.11
CA ARG A 64 13.11 3.14 2.09
C ARG A 64 12.69 1.79 2.69
N ILE A 65 13.47 1.25 3.62
CA ILE A 65 13.14 -0.01 4.32
C ILE A 65 11.88 0.16 5.17
N ILE A 66 11.78 1.25 5.94
CA ILE A 66 10.60 1.52 6.77
C ILE A 66 9.36 1.67 5.88
N MET A 67 9.46 2.41 4.78
CA MET A 67 8.38 2.58 3.84
C MET A 67 7.97 1.24 3.20
N SER A 68 8.91 0.36 2.86
CA SER A 68 8.64 -1.00 2.35
C SER A 68 7.83 -1.83 3.36
N ILE A 69 8.18 -1.77 4.65
CA ILE A 69 7.45 -2.43 5.74
C ILE A 69 6.01 -1.91 5.81
N LEU A 70 5.85 -0.60 5.84
CA LEU A 70 4.54 0.05 5.96
C LEU A 70 3.64 -0.26 4.75
N VAL A 71 4.17 -0.13 3.55
CA VAL A 71 3.47 -0.41 2.29
C VAL A 71 3.02 -1.87 2.22
N GLY A 72 3.93 -2.80 2.47
CA GLY A 72 3.63 -4.22 2.43
C GLY A 72 2.58 -4.64 3.45
N ALA A 73 2.73 -4.17 4.70
CA ALA A 73 1.78 -4.43 5.76
C ALA A 73 0.39 -3.85 5.43
N GLY A 74 0.34 -2.61 4.94
CA GLY A 74 -0.91 -1.93 4.60
C GLY A 74 -1.67 -2.62 3.47
N LEU A 75 -1.00 -2.90 2.35
CA LEU A 75 -1.63 -3.57 1.20
C LEU A 75 -2.16 -4.95 1.56
N ALA A 76 -1.39 -5.74 2.31
CA ALA A 76 -1.77 -7.09 2.70
C ALA A 76 -2.97 -7.11 3.66
N VAL A 77 -3.02 -6.21 4.64
CA VAL A 77 -4.15 -6.09 5.57
C VAL A 77 -5.41 -5.63 4.85
N ALA A 78 -5.32 -4.60 4.00
CA ALA A 78 -6.45 -4.13 3.20
C ALA A 78 -7.01 -5.25 2.31
N GLY A 79 -6.13 -5.95 1.58
CA GLY A 79 -6.51 -7.09 0.75
C GLY A 79 -7.19 -8.20 1.56
N THR A 80 -6.64 -8.57 2.71
CA THR A 80 -7.21 -9.57 3.61
C THR A 80 -8.63 -9.20 4.05
N CYS A 81 -8.86 -7.96 4.45
CA CYS A 81 -10.17 -7.47 4.87
C CYS A 81 -11.17 -7.47 3.72
N LEU A 82 -10.78 -6.99 2.55
CA LEU A 82 -11.64 -6.95 1.35
C LEU A 82 -12.02 -8.35 0.88
N GLN A 83 -11.06 -9.30 0.87
CA GLN A 83 -11.36 -10.70 0.56
C GLN A 83 -12.38 -11.32 1.53
N GLY A 84 -12.36 -10.89 2.81
CA GLY A 84 -13.32 -11.31 3.81
C GLY A 84 -14.74 -10.84 3.52
N ILE A 85 -14.93 -9.57 3.18
CA ILE A 85 -16.27 -9.04 2.87
C ILE A 85 -16.79 -9.50 1.51
N PHE A 86 -15.91 -9.67 0.52
CA PHE A 86 -16.28 -10.18 -0.80
C PHE A 86 -16.51 -11.70 -0.84
N LYS A 87 -16.10 -12.40 0.22
CA LYS A 87 -16.09 -13.88 0.27
C LYS A 87 -15.41 -14.51 -0.95
N ASN A 88 -14.43 -13.79 -1.49
CA ASN A 88 -13.69 -14.19 -2.69
C ASN A 88 -12.19 -14.09 -2.40
N PRO A 89 -11.45 -15.21 -2.43
CA PRO A 89 -10.00 -15.22 -2.17
C PRO A 89 -9.17 -14.49 -3.23
N LEU A 90 -9.74 -14.22 -4.39
CA LEU A 90 -9.09 -13.51 -5.50
C LEU A 90 -9.44 -12.03 -5.54
N ALA A 91 -10.18 -11.52 -4.55
CA ALA A 91 -10.48 -10.10 -4.49
C ALA A 91 -9.24 -9.29 -4.14
N SER A 92 -9.01 -8.21 -4.89
CA SER A 92 -7.97 -7.22 -4.65
C SER A 92 -8.59 -5.84 -4.36
N PRO A 93 -7.86 -4.92 -3.73
CA PRO A 93 -8.31 -3.55 -3.54
C PRO A 93 -8.67 -2.82 -4.84
N ASP A 94 -8.10 -3.24 -5.97
CA ASP A 94 -8.35 -2.65 -7.29
C ASP A 94 -9.80 -2.82 -7.75
N LEU A 95 -10.48 -3.89 -7.29
CA LEU A 95 -11.87 -4.18 -7.66
C LEU A 95 -12.88 -3.14 -7.17
N ILE A 96 -12.50 -2.25 -6.26
CA ILE A 96 -13.35 -1.13 -5.83
C ILE A 96 -12.89 0.23 -6.40
N GLY A 97 -12.05 0.20 -7.44
CA GLY A 97 -11.65 1.37 -8.20
C GLY A 97 -10.61 2.28 -7.55
N ILE A 98 -9.99 1.89 -6.43
CA ILE A 98 -9.02 2.73 -5.69
C ILE A 98 -7.85 3.09 -6.61
N THR A 99 -7.19 2.08 -7.15
CA THR A 99 -5.98 2.24 -7.98
C THR A 99 -6.28 2.96 -9.29
N SER A 100 -7.39 2.63 -9.94
CA SER A 100 -7.79 3.25 -11.22
C SER A 100 -8.08 4.74 -11.06
N GLY A 101 -8.75 5.13 -9.97
CA GLY A 101 -8.98 6.53 -9.63
C GLY A 101 -7.68 7.27 -9.34
N SER A 102 -6.75 6.65 -8.61
CA SER A 102 -5.41 7.20 -8.37
C SER A 102 -4.66 7.44 -9.68
N ILE A 103 -4.64 6.46 -10.59
CA ILE A 103 -3.96 6.56 -11.89
C ILE A 103 -4.54 7.68 -12.72
N LEU A 104 -5.86 7.79 -12.81
CA LEU A 104 -6.52 8.85 -13.58
C LEU A 104 -6.13 10.23 -13.06
N PHE A 105 -6.20 10.47 -11.76
CA PHE A 105 -5.86 11.78 -11.19
C PHE A 105 -4.36 12.08 -11.24
N ALA A 106 -3.52 11.05 -11.15
CA ALA A 106 -2.09 11.21 -11.42
C ALA A 106 -1.84 11.59 -12.89
N ALA A 107 -2.53 10.95 -13.84
CA ALA A 107 -2.44 11.29 -15.26
C ALA A 107 -2.90 12.74 -15.53
N ILE A 108 -4.03 13.16 -14.93
CA ILE A 108 -4.48 14.55 -14.99
C ILE A 108 -3.40 15.51 -14.48
N THR A 109 -2.76 15.16 -13.36
CA THR A 109 -1.73 16.02 -12.76
C THR A 109 -0.45 16.05 -13.58
N ILE A 110 -0.05 14.95 -14.20
CA ILE A 110 1.16 14.90 -15.04
C ILE A 110 0.95 15.64 -16.35
N VAL A 111 -0.17 15.39 -17.05
CA VAL A 111 -0.44 15.92 -18.39
C VAL A 111 -0.96 17.37 -18.33
N LEU A 112 -1.80 17.70 -17.36
CA LEU A 112 -2.39 19.03 -17.23
C LEU A 112 -1.76 19.86 -16.11
N GLY A 113 -0.67 19.36 -15.51
CA GLY A 113 -0.03 19.96 -14.33
C GLY A 113 0.47 21.38 -14.55
N GLY A 114 0.89 21.72 -15.76
CA GLY A 114 1.26 23.11 -16.11
C GLY A 114 0.13 24.10 -15.84
N TYR A 115 -1.08 23.76 -16.29
CA TYR A 115 -2.27 24.59 -16.08
C TYR A 115 -2.78 24.56 -14.63
N ILE A 116 -2.69 23.39 -13.95
CA ILE A 116 -3.18 23.23 -12.59
C ILE A 116 -2.34 24.01 -11.59
N LYS A 117 -1.02 24.07 -11.78
CA LYS A 117 -0.09 24.77 -10.90
C LYS A 117 -0.42 26.25 -10.75
N ASP A 118 -0.93 26.89 -11.79
CA ASP A 118 -1.30 28.31 -11.76
C ASP A 118 -2.45 28.61 -10.79
N PHE A 119 -3.27 27.61 -10.46
CA PHE A 119 -4.42 27.71 -9.54
C PHE A 119 -4.15 27.21 -8.14
N VAL A 120 -2.95 26.66 -7.88
CA VAL A 120 -2.61 26.00 -6.62
C VAL A 120 -1.46 26.74 -5.93
N PRO A 121 -1.51 26.98 -4.60
CA PRO A 121 -0.40 27.60 -3.88
C PRO A 121 0.91 26.85 -4.07
N GLU A 122 2.03 27.57 -4.20
CA GLU A 122 3.37 27.03 -4.45
C GLU A 122 3.79 25.94 -3.42
N ILE A 123 3.38 26.10 -2.16
CA ILE A 123 3.69 25.14 -1.08
C ILE A 123 3.15 23.72 -1.37
N ILE A 124 2.11 23.59 -2.19
CA ILE A 124 1.49 22.30 -2.53
C ILE A 124 2.10 21.70 -3.80
N HIS A 125 2.83 22.46 -4.61
CA HIS A 125 3.36 21.98 -5.89
C HIS A 125 4.20 20.71 -5.76
N TYR A 126 5.02 20.61 -4.71
CA TYR A 126 5.85 19.42 -4.46
C TYR A 126 5.02 18.16 -4.18
N SER A 127 3.89 18.30 -3.49
CA SER A 127 3.03 17.18 -3.11
C SER A 127 1.79 17.02 -3.98
N LEU A 128 1.62 17.88 -5.01
CA LEU A 128 0.42 17.95 -5.84
C LEU A 128 0.08 16.59 -6.46
N LEU A 129 1.04 15.89 -7.04
CA LEU A 129 0.85 14.59 -7.66
C LEU A 129 0.30 13.57 -6.65
N SER A 130 0.92 13.46 -5.48
CA SER A 130 0.48 12.53 -4.44
C SER A 130 -0.89 12.90 -3.88
N LEU A 131 -1.16 14.20 -3.68
CA LEU A 131 -2.45 14.67 -3.20
C LEU A 131 -3.57 14.36 -4.20
N MET A 132 -3.36 14.65 -5.48
CA MET A 132 -4.34 14.40 -6.53
C MET A 132 -4.58 12.90 -6.72
N ALA A 133 -3.53 12.07 -6.71
CA ALA A 133 -3.67 10.62 -6.77
C ALA A 133 -4.49 10.09 -5.58
N PHE A 134 -4.27 10.59 -4.37
CA PHE A 134 -5.06 10.25 -3.20
C PHE A 134 -6.53 10.68 -3.35
N VAL A 135 -6.78 11.91 -3.79
CA VAL A 135 -8.13 12.42 -4.06
C VAL A 135 -8.83 11.54 -5.10
N GLY A 136 -8.14 11.16 -6.17
CA GLY A 136 -8.67 10.26 -7.19
C GLY A 136 -9.08 8.89 -6.65
N ALA A 137 -8.25 8.30 -5.78
CA ALA A 137 -8.57 7.05 -5.08
C ALA A 137 -9.84 7.18 -4.23
N MET A 138 -9.94 8.23 -3.44
CA MET A 138 -11.08 8.46 -2.56
C MET A 138 -12.36 8.79 -3.34
N CYS A 139 -12.29 9.64 -4.36
CA CYS A 139 -13.43 9.98 -5.23
C CYS A 139 -13.99 8.75 -5.92
N SER A 140 -13.14 7.95 -6.56
CA SER A 140 -13.54 6.70 -7.21
C SER A 140 -14.21 5.74 -6.23
N THR A 141 -13.59 5.51 -5.06
CA THR A 141 -14.15 4.61 -4.05
C THR A 141 -15.50 5.10 -3.51
N VAL A 142 -15.61 6.40 -3.21
CA VAL A 142 -16.88 7.00 -2.74
C VAL A 142 -17.96 6.85 -3.80
N PHE A 143 -17.63 7.04 -5.07
CA PHE A 143 -18.57 6.90 -6.18
C PHE A 143 -19.05 5.46 -6.33
N VAL A 144 -18.13 4.48 -6.33
CA VAL A 144 -18.43 3.05 -6.36
C VAL A 144 -19.29 2.65 -5.15
N TYR A 145 -18.93 3.12 -3.95
CA TYR A 145 -19.69 2.84 -2.73
C TYR A 145 -21.11 3.40 -2.78
N LYS A 146 -21.29 4.63 -3.27
CA LYS A 146 -22.63 5.25 -3.40
C LYS A 146 -23.53 4.50 -4.37
N ILE A 147 -23.00 4.05 -5.53
CA ILE A 147 -23.77 3.25 -6.49
C ILE A 147 -24.19 1.91 -5.89
N SER A 148 -23.32 1.30 -5.09
CA SER A 148 -23.57 -0.04 -4.52
C SER A 148 -24.41 -0.03 -3.24
N SER A 149 -24.66 1.13 -2.66
CA SER A 149 -25.36 1.27 -1.38
C SER A 149 -26.74 1.88 -1.59
N HIS A 150 -27.79 1.11 -1.23
CA HIS A 150 -29.17 1.54 -1.26
C HIS A 150 -29.85 1.27 0.08
N HIS A 151 -30.60 2.24 0.62
CA HIS A 151 -31.24 2.15 1.93
C HIS A 151 -30.32 1.65 3.07
N GLN A 152 -29.10 2.17 3.14
CA GLN A 152 -28.05 1.82 4.12
C GLN A 152 -27.59 0.35 4.05
N LYS A 153 -27.90 -0.38 2.98
CA LYS A 153 -27.41 -1.73 2.73
C LYS A 153 -26.46 -1.72 1.54
N THR A 154 -25.29 -2.30 1.71
CA THR A 154 -24.28 -2.41 0.67
C THR A 154 -24.38 -3.76 -0.02
N ASN A 155 -24.70 -3.74 -1.32
CA ASN A 155 -24.70 -4.93 -2.14
C ASN A 155 -23.30 -5.19 -2.70
N ILE A 156 -22.67 -6.26 -2.27
CA ILE A 156 -21.31 -6.63 -2.65
C ILE A 156 -21.18 -6.90 -4.15
N THR A 157 -22.18 -7.54 -4.78
CA THR A 157 -22.15 -7.80 -6.23
C THR A 157 -22.19 -6.50 -7.03
N ILE A 158 -23.07 -5.57 -6.64
CA ILE A 158 -23.14 -4.24 -7.27
C ILE A 158 -21.85 -3.46 -7.02
N LEU A 159 -21.25 -3.58 -5.83
CA LEU A 159 -19.97 -2.95 -5.49
C LEU A 159 -18.85 -3.39 -6.44
N LEU A 160 -18.74 -4.70 -6.70
CA LEU A 160 -17.75 -5.25 -7.62
C LEU A 160 -18.03 -4.82 -9.07
N LEU A 161 -19.29 -4.90 -9.53
CA LEU A 161 -19.64 -4.48 -10.89
C LEU A 161 -19.41 -2.99 -11.12
N ALA A 162 -19.80 -2.15 -10.15
CA ALA A 162 -19.56 -0.71 -10.21
C ALA A 162 -18.04 -0.41 -10.19
N GLY A 163 -17.27 -1.14 -9.38
CA GLY A 163 -15.81 -1.00 -9.35
C GLY A 163 -15.16 -1.30 -10.69
N VAL A 164 -15.56 -2.41 -11.34
CA VAL A 164 -15.07 -2.77 -12.68
C VAL A 164 -15.47 -1.69 -13.71
N ALA A 165 -16.72 -1.23 -13.70
CA ALA A 165 -17.19 -0.20 -14.62
C ALA A 165 -16.44 1.14 -14.44
N ILE A 166 -16.25 1.58 -13.19
CA ILE A 166 -15.50 2.81 -12.89
C ILE A 166 -14.02 2.64 -13.26
N SER A 167 -13.43 1.47 -13.01
CA SER A 167 -12.05 1.18 -13.43
C SER A 167 -11.88 1.26 -14.95
N ALA A 168 -12.84 0.75 -15.71
CA ALA A 168 -12.84 0.85 -17.17
C ALA A 168 -12.97 2.31 -17.65
N LEU A 169 -13.86 3.09 -17.02
CA LEU A 169 -14.01 4.52 -17.34
C LEU A 169 -12.72 5.31 -17.01
N CYS A 170 -12.14 5.09 -15.82
CA CYS A 170 -10.87 5.70 -15.46
C CYS A 170 -9.75 5.29 -16.41
N GLY A 171 -9.68 4.01 -16.80
CA GLY A 171 -8.72 3.49 -17.76
C GLY A 171 -8.85 4.15 -19.14
N SER A 172 -10.08 4.29 -19.66
CA SER A 172 -10.34 4.97 -20.93
C SER A 172 -9.96 6.45 -20.90
N ALA A 173 -10.29 7.15 -19.80
CA ALA A 173 -9.91 8.55 -19.61
C ALA A 173 -8.39 8.71 -19.48
N THR A 174 -7.72 7.80 -18.75
CA THR A 174 -6.25 7.76 -18.66
C THR A 174 -5.62 7.49 -20.02
N GLY A 175 -6.18 6.57 -20.83
CA GLY A 175 -5.74 6.29 -22.19
C GLY A 175 -5.83 7.52 -23.09
N LEU A 176 -6.91 8.31 -22.99
CA LEU A 176 -7.03 9.56 -23.73
C LEU A 176 -5.97 10.58 -23.30
N LEU A 177 -5.72 10.75 -22.00
CA LEU A 177 -4.66 11.63 -21.51
C LEU A 177 -3.27 11.16 -21.97
N THR A 178 -3.03 9.87 -21.95
CA THR A 178 -1.78 9.25 -22.47
C THR A 178 -1.58 9.54 -23.97
N TYR A 179 -2.64 9.47 -24.76
CA TYR A 179 -2.59 9.80 -26.19
C TYR A 179 -2.27 11.28 -26.46
N LEU A 180 -2.75 12.18 -25.59
CA LEU A 180 -2.52 13.63 -25.69
C LEU A 180 -1.20 14.08 -25.05
N SER A 181 -0.50 13.21 -24.35
CA SER A 181 0.71 13.55 -23.60
C SER A 181 1.93 13.72 -24.50
N SER A 182 2.86 14.57 -24.07
CA SER A 182 4.21 14.65 -24.63
C SER A 182 5.04 13.40 -24.27
N GLU A 183 6.19 13.20 -24.92
CA GLU A 183 7.08 12.05 -24.62
C GLU A 183 7.56 12.05 -23.17
N GLU A 184 7.82 13.21 -22.59
CA GLU A 184 8.24 13.34 -21.20
C GLU A 184 7.11 12.97 -20.22
N GLU A 185 5.90 13.47 -20.47
CA GLU A 185 4.71 13.16 -19.65
C GLU A 185 4.35 11.69 -19.74
N LEU A 186 4.42 11.10 -20.95
CA LEU A 186 4.20 9.67 -21.17
C LEU A 186 5.18 8.82 -20.38
N ARG A 187 6.47 9.19 -20.40
CA ARG A 187 7.50 8.51 -19.61
C ARG A 187 7.22 8.63 -18.12
N ASN A 188 6.91 9.83 -17.62
CA ASN A 188 6.61 10.07 -16.21
C ASN A 188 5.38 9.28 -15.75
N LEU A 189 4.30 9.25 -16.56
CA LEU A 189 3.11 8.47 -16.28
C LEU A 189 3.39 6.97 -16.24
N THR A 190 4.18 6.48 -17.20
CA THR A 190 4.58 5.06 -17.27
C THR A 190 5.36 4.65 -16.03
N PHE A 191 6.39 5.41 -15.64
CA PHE A 191 7.16 5.10 -14.43
C PHE A 191 6.33 5.19 -13.16
N TRP A 192 5.42 6.19 -13.06
CA TRP A 192 4.54 6.30 -11.91
C TRP A 192 3.58 5.11 -11.80
N THR A 193 3.02 4.64 -12.93
CA THR A 193 2.13 3.47 -12.94
C THR A 193 2.83 2.16 -12.64
N LEU A 194 4.14 2.05 -12.89
CA LEU A 194 4.92 0.86 -12.56
C LEU A 194 5.29 0.77 -11.06
N GLY A 195 5.11 1.85 -10.32
CA GLY A 195 5.34 1.92 -8.89
C GLY A 195 6.81 1.89 -8.45
N SER A 196 7.14 2.69 -7.46
CA SER A 196 8.49 2.78 -6.90
C SER A 196 8.47 3.22 -5.43
N ILE A 197 9.38 2.67 -4.64
CA ILE A 197 9.64 3.10 -3.24
C ILE A 197 10.89 4.01 -3.17
N ALA A 198 11.56 4.26 -4.29
CA ALA A 198 12.77 5.06 -4.34
C ALA A 198 12.61 6.52 -3.82
N SER A 199 11.40 7.07 -3.90
CA SER A 199 11.08 8.41 -3.39
C SER A 199 10.75 8.46 -1.90
N ALA A 200 11.09 7.41 -1.13
CA ALA A 200 10.85 7.36 0.31
C ALA A 200 11.59 8.49 1.03
N ASN A 201 10.88 9.16 1.93
CA ASN A 201 11.43 10.17 2.84
C ASN A 201 10.67 10.16 4.17
N TRP A 202 11.18 10.87 5.16
CA TRP A 202 10.61 10.88 6.51
C TRP A 202 9.22 11.46 6.58
N ASP A 203 8.89 12.47 5.76
CA ASP A 203 7.55 13.09 5.73
C ASP A 203 6.48 12.09 5.25
N LYS A 204 6.77 11.37 4.18
CA LYS A 204 5.88 10.32 3.66
C LYS A 204 5.71 9.18 4.67
N ILE A 205 6.79 8.79 5.36
CA ILE A 205 6.76 7.77 6.40
C ILE A 205 5.87 8.21 7.56
N LEU A 206 5.98 9.46 7.99
CA LEU A 206 5.14 10.00 9.06
C LEU A 206 3.66 9.91 8.71
N ILE A 207 3.29 10.38 7.52
CA ILE A 207 1.91 10.32 7.02
C ILE A 207 1.43 8.87 6.93
N LEU A 208 2.22 7.98 6.31
CA LEU A 208 1.89 6.56 6.20
C LEU A 208 1.73 5.90 7.57
N THR A 209 2.62 6.21 8.52
CA THR A 209 2.55 5.64 9.88
C THR A 209 1.25 6.04 10.59
N ILE A 210 0.84 7.31 10.47
CA ILE A 210 -0.43 7.79 11.04
C ILE A 210 -1.61 7.07 10.39
N VAL A 211 -1.69 7.06 9.05
CA VAL A 211 -2.80 6.44 8.31
C VAL A 211 -2.88 4.94 8.57
N ILE A 212 -1.74 4.24 8.57
CA ILE A 212 -1.68 2.81 8.85
C ILE A 212 -2.11 2.51 10.29
N SER A 213 -1.62 3.27 11.28
CA SER A 213 -1.98 3.09 12.68
C SER A 213 -3.47 3.25 12.90
N VAL A 214 -4.07 4.31 12.35
CA VAL A 214 -5.51 4.55 12.40
C VAL A 214 -6.28 3.42 11.71
N SER A 215 -5.88 3.05 10.49
CA SER A 215 -6.58 2.00 9.73
C SER A 215 -6.46 0.63 10.40
N PHE A 216 -5.29 0.29 10.95
CA PHE A 216 -5.08 -0.98 11.67
C PHE A 216 -5.90 -1.06 12.95
N TYR A 217 -6.05 0.03 13.68
CA TYR A 217 -6.95 0.08 14.85
C TYR A 217 -8.37 -0.37 14.48
N PHE A 218 -8.89 0.05 13.34
CA PHE A 218 -10.23 -0.33 12.89
C PHE A 218 -10.29 -1.70 12.20
N LEU A 219 -9.23 -2.15 11.53
CA LEU A 219 -9.23 -3.34 10.68
C LEU A 219 -8.78 -4.62 11.42
N ILE A 220 -7.67 -4.58 12.17
CA ILE A 220 -7.05 -5.79 12.73
C ILE A 220 -7.97 -6.52 13.72
N GLY A 221 -8.80 -5.77 14.45
CA GLY A 221 -9.79 -6.36 15.38
C GLY A 221 -10.96 -7.08 14.72
N LYS A 222 -11.14 -6.98 13.40
CA LYS A 222 -12.30 -7.53 12.68
C LYS A 222 -12.23 -9.04 12.41
N GLY A 223 -11.15 -9.73 12.76
CA GLY A 223 -10.97 -11.14 12.43
C GLY A 223 -12.13 -12.04 12.88
N LYS A 224 -12.65 -11.88 14.10
CA LYS A 224 -13.82 -12.65 14.59
C LYS A 224 -15.09 -12.33 13.79
N ILE A 225 -15.29 -11.07 13.46
CA ILE A 225 -16.44 -10.59 12.70
C ILE A 225 -16.39 -11.15 11.27
N LEU A 226 -15.23 -11.10 10.63
CA LEU A 226 -15.04 -11.68 9.29
C LEU A 226 -15.27 -13.20 9.28
N ASN A 227 -14.81 -13.93 10.30
CA ASN A 227 -15.12 -15.36 10.43
C ASN A 227 -16.61 -15.62 10.52
N ALA A 228 -17.36 -14.84 11.31
CA ALA A 228 -18.82 -14.98 11.40
C ALA A 228 -19.50 -14.63 10.07
N MET A 229 -19.06 -13.58 9.37
CA MET A 229 -19.61 -13.20 8.07
C MET A 229 -19.37 -14.26 6.98
N MET A 230 -18.32 -15.08 7.12
CA MET A 230 -18.09 -16.21 6.20
C MET A 230 -19.19 -17.28 6.29
N LEU A 231 -19.83 -17.47 7.44
CA LEU A 231 -20.96 -18.39 7.61
C LEU A 231 -22.21 -17.91 6.89
N GLY A 232 -22.45 -16.59 6.91
CA GLY A 232 -23.59 -15.92 6.30
C GLY A 232 -23.78 -14.54 6.88
N GLU A 233 -24.29 -13.57 6.08
CA GLU A 233 -24.57 -12.23 6.62
C GLU A 233 -25.70 -12.27 7.64
N LYS A 234 -26.76 -13.05 7.36
CA LYS A 234 -27.90 -13.25 8.27
C LYS A 234 -27.46 -13.93 9.57
N ASP A 235 -26.59 -14.95 9.47
CA ASP A 235 -26.07 -15.66 10.63
C ASP A 235 -25.20 -14.74 11.50
N ALA A 236 -24.38 -13.89 10.87
CA ALA A 236 -23.61 -12.89 11.58
C ALA A 236 -24.50 -11.84 12.28
N GLU A 237 -25.60 -11.41 11.64
CA GLU A 237 -26.59 -10.52 12.25
C GLU A 237 -27.27 -11.16 13.46
N HIS A 238 -27.63 -12.46 13.39
CA HIS A 238 -28.17 -13.22 14.52
C HIS A 238 -27.19 -13.32 15.69
N LEU A 239 -25.88 -13.28 15.44
CA LEU A 239 -24.85 -13.19 16.47
C LEU A 239 -24.66 -11.76 17.02
N GLY A 240 -25.49 -10.81 16.65
CA GLY A 240 -25.45 -9.42 17.11
C GLY A 240 -24.42 -8.55 16.38
N ILE A 241 -23.88 -9.01 15.25
CA ILE A 241 -22.90 -8.26 14.47
C ILE A 241 -23.60 -7.27 13.53
N ASN A 242 -23.22 -6.00 13.62
CA ASN A 242 -23.67 -5.01 12.64
C ASN A 242 -22.85 -5.15 11.34
N VAL A 243 -23.36 -5.97 10.42
CA VAL A 243 -22.69 -6.34 9.15
C VAL A 243 -22.46 -5.09 8.30
N GLU A 244 -23.45 -4.22 8.14
CA GLU A 244 -23.33 -3.04 7.28
C GLU A 244 -22.30 -2.02 7.80
N LYS A 245 -22.27 -1.79 9.12
CA LYS A 245 -21.24 -0.96 9.74
C LYS A 245 -19.85 -1.55 9.51
N THR A 246 -19.72 -2.86 9.59
CA THR A 246 -18.46 -3.56 9.36
C THR A 246 -17.99 -3.45 7.91
N LYS A 247 -18.87 -3.69 6.93
CA LYS A 247 -18.59 -3.51 5.50
C LYS A 247 -18.11 -2.08 5.23
N ARG A 248 -18.87 -1.09 5.69
CA ARG A 248 -18.54 0.32 5.53
C ARG A 248 -17.15 0.66 6.12
N GLN A 249 -16.86 0.20 7.33
CA GLN A 249 -15.56 0.44 7.96
C GLN A 249 -14.42 -0.19 7.15
N ILE A 250 -14.59 -1.44 6.71
CA ILE A 250 -13.57 -2.13 5.92
C ILE A 250 -13.33 -1.40 4.60
N ILE A 251 -14.37 -1.01 3.87
CA ILE A 251 -14.23 -0.29 2.59
C ILE A 251 -13.52 1.04 2.81
N VAL A 252 -13.95 1.85 3.80
CA VAL A 252 -13.38 3.18 4.04
C VAL A 252 -11.90 3.10 4.46
N PHE A 253 -11.58 2.24 5.44
CA PHE A 253 -10.20 2.15 5.93
C PHE A 253 -9.26 1.43 4.96
N SER A 254 -9.77 0.49 4.16
CA SER A 254 -8.99 -0.10 3.07
C SER A 254 -8.72 0.91 1.96
N ALA A 255 -9.71 1.73 1.60
CA ALA A 255 -9.52 2.80 0.62
C ALA A 255 -8.54 3.87 1.10
N LEU A 256 -8.66 4.31 2.35
CA LEU A 256 -7.73 5.24 2.98
C LEU A 256 -6.30 4.70 2.96
N LEU A 257 -6.12 3.43 3.34
CA LEU A 257 -4.84 2.74 3.39
C LEU A 257 -4.20 2.62 2.01
N VAL A 258 -4.91 1.97 1.08
CA VAL A 258 -4.40 1.72 -0.28
C VAL A 258 -4.26 3.01 -1.05
N GLY A 259 -5.22 3.94 -0.94
CA GLY A 259 -5.16 5.25 -1.60
C GLY A 259 -3.94 6.06 -1.16
N THR A 260 -3.61 6.08 0.14
CA THR A 260 -2.41 6.76 0.64
C THR A 260 -1.13 6.06 0.16
N ILE A 261 -1.09 4.73 0.19
CA ILE A 261 0.07 3.97 -0.30
C ILE A 261 0.29 4.28 -1.79
N VAL A 262 -0.72 4.09 -2.63
CA VAL A 262 -0.61 4.31 -4.08
C VAL A 262 -0.24 5.75 -4.40
N SER A 263 -0.74 6.73 -3.65
CA SER A 263 -0.40 8.14 -3.86
C SER A 263 1.09 8.46 -3.68
N PHE A 264 1.79 7.70 -2.85
CA PHE A 264 3.23 7.90 -2.60
C PHE A 264 4.14 6.96 -3.41
N THR A 265 3.66 5.76 -3.74
CA THR A 265 4.47 4.73 -4.38
C THR A 265 4.11 4.47 -5.84
N GLY A 266 3.01 5.03 -6.35
CA GLY A 266 2.39 4.51 -7.54
C GLY A 266 1.78 3.12 -7.28
N THR A 267 1.49 2.37 -8.33
CA THR A 267 0.79 1.09 -8.17
C THR A 267 1.75 -0.04 -7.79
N ILE A 268 1.45 -0.73 -6.70
CA ILE A 268 2.11 -1.96 -6.28
C ILE A 268 1.03 -3.04 -6.24
N GLY A 269 1.00 -3.88 -7.27
CA GLY A 269 0.00 -4.92 -7.43
C GLY A 269 0.28 -6.18 -6.61
N PHE A 270 -0.66 -7.11 -6.63
CA PHE A 270 -0.56 -8.48 -6.13
C PHE A 270 -0.32 -8.69 -4.63
N VAL A 271 0.34 -7.78 -3.92
CA VAL A 271 0.63 -7.94 -2.47
C VAL A 271 -0.65 -8.20 -1.67
N GLY A 272 -1.68 -7.37 -1.90
CA GLY A 272 -2.98 -7.52 -1.23
C GLY A 272 -3.77 -8.76 -1.65
N LEU A 273 -3.39 -9.42 -2.73
CA LEU A 273 -4.00 -10.66 -3.20
C LEU A 273 -3.23 -11.89 -2.71
N ILE A 274 -1.92 -11.91 -2.94
CA ILE A 274 -1.13 -13.14 -2.77
C ILE A 274 -0.82 -13.44 -1.29
N VAL A 275 -0.60 -12.40 -0.48
CA VAL A 275 -0.27 -12.58 0.94
C VAL A 275 -1.38 -13.29 1.71
N PRO A 276 -2.65 -12.81 1.70
CA PRO A 276 -3.72 -13.53 2.37
C PRO A 276 -4.03 -14.88 1.71
N TYR A 277 -3.76 -15.06 0.43
CA TYR A 277 -3.89 -16.35 -0.24
C TYR A 277 -2.90 -17.38 0.31
N ILE A 278 -1.61 -17.04 0.40
CA ILE A 278 -0.57 -17.92 0.99
C ILE A 278 -0.92 -18.28 2.43
N LEU A 279 -1.34 -17.30 3.23
CA LEU A 279 -1.71 -17.55 4.62
C LEU A 279 -2.91 -18.49 4.76
N ARG A 280 -3.87 -18.43 3.82
CA ARG A 280 -5.01 -19.36 3.82
C ARG A 280 -4.63 -20.79 3.49
N LEU A 281 -3.61 -21.02 2.69
CA LEU A 281 -3.10 -22.38 2.43
C LEU A 281 -2.61 -23.05 3.72
N VAL A 282 -2.04 -22.26 4.65
CA VAL A 282 -1.48 -22.75 5.91
C VAL A 282 -2.53 -22.73 7.04
N PHE A 283 -3.25 -21.63 7.20
CA PHE A 283 -4.14 -21.36 8.34
C PHE A 283 -5.62 -21.48 8.01
N LYS A 284 -5.97 -21.99 6.81
CA LYS A 284 -7.34 -22.05 6.28
C LYS A 284 -7.95 -20.62 6.27
N SER A 285 -9.26 -20.48 6.40
CA SER A 285 -9.94 -19.18 6.36
C SER A 285 -10.17 -18.58 7.75
N ASN A 286 -9.22 -18.72 8.68
CA ASN A 286 -9.35 -18.12 10.01
C ASN A 286 -8.78 -16.69 10.04
N TYR A 287 -9.64 -15.69 9.85
CA TYR A 287 -9.25 -14.28 9.79
C TYR A 287 -8.66 -13.73 11.10
N VAL A 288 -8.92 -14.37 12.26
CA VAL A 288 -8.28 -13.99 13.53
C VAL A 288 -6.76 -14.22 13.47
N ILE A 289 -6.33 -15.20 12.69
CA ILE A 289 -4.93 -15.56 12.50
C ILE A 289 -4.36 -14.82 11.27
N ILE A 290 -5.06 -14.93 10.14
CA ILE A 290 -4.57 -14.41 8.85
C ILE A 290 -4.36 -12.90 8.90
N LEU A 291 -5.27 -12.15 9.53
CA LEU A 291 -5.25 -10.70 9.48
C LEU A 291 -3.98 -10.09 10.12
N PRO A 292 -3.58 -10.43 11.34
CA PRO A 292 -2.32 -9.95 11.88
C PRO A 292 -1.09 -10.50 11.14
N LEU A 293 -1.11 -11.78 10.73
CA LEU A 293 0.02 -12.36 9.99
C LEU A 293 0.20 -11.74 8.61
N SER A 294 -0.89 -11.26 7.97
CA SER A 294 -0.80 -10.61 6.67
C SER A 294 0.03 -9.33 6.70
N ALA A 295 -0.01 -8.56 7.80
CA ALA A 295 0.83 -7.38 7.94
C ALA A 295 2.33 -7.74 7.90
N PHE A 296 2.71 -8.78 8.63
CA PHE A 296 4.11 -9.21 8.67
C PHE A 296 4.59 -9.83 7.37
N LEU A 297 3.80 -10.75 6.80
CA LEU A 297 4.18 -11.39 5.54
C LEU A 297 4.19 -10.39 4.37
N GLY A 298 3.26 -9.43 4.36
CA GLY A 298 3.24 -8.35 3.38
C GLY A 298 4.50 -7.47 3.47
N ALA A 299 4.91 -7.11 4.69
CA ALA A 299 6.15 -6.37 4.92
C ALA A 299 7.37 -7.13 4.38
N ILE A 300 7.48 -8.43 4.70
CA ILE A 300 8.56 -9.30 4.21
C ILE A 300 8.60 -9.30 2.67
N LEU A 301 7.44 -9.51 2.03
CA LEU A 301 7.35 -9.59 0.57
C LEU A 301 7.83 -8.30 -0.09
N VAL A 302 7.40 -7.13 0.42
CA VAL A 302 7.77 -5.85 -0.18
C VAL A 302 9.22 -5.48 0.12
N ILE A 303 9.78 -5.80 1.29
CA ILE A 303 11.23 -5.62 1.56
C ILE A 303 12.07 -6.45 0.57
N VAL A 304 11.70 -7.71 0.36
CA VAL A 304 12.40 -8.59 -0.58
C VAL A 304 12.30 -8.04 -2.01
N ALA A 305 11.09 -7.70 -2.45
CA ALA A 305 10.87 -7.13 -3.78
C ALA A 305 11.65 -5.82 -3.98
N ASP A 306 11.65 -4.90 -3.00
CA ASP A 306 12.40 -3.66 -3.07
C ASP A 306 13.92 -3.91 -3.09
N THR A 307 14.41 -4.85 -2.30
CA THR A 307 15.85 -5.20 -2.30
C THR A 307 16.28 -5.76 -3.64
N ILE A 308 15.49 -6.63 -4.26
CA ILE A 308 15.74 -7.16 -5.60
C ILE A 308 15.68 -6.03 -6.63
N SER A 309 14.65 -5.16 -6.57
CA SER A 309 14.45 -4.01 -7.46
C SER A 309 15.71 -3.16 -7.63
N ARG A 310 16.39 -2.85 -6.53
CA ARG A 310 17.56 -1.96 -6.51
C ARG A 310 18.91 -2.65 -6.67
N THR A 311 18.96 -3.99 -6.69
CA THR A 311 20.21 -4.73 -6.76
C THR A 311 20.38 -5.49 -8.07
N LEU A 312 19.28 -5.92 -8.70
CA LEU A 312 19.31 -6.85 -9.84
C LEU A 312 19.96 -6.23 -11.10
N VAL A 313 19.70 -4.97 -11.38
CA VAL A 313 20.17 -4.26 -12.60
C VAL A 313 20.92 -2.98 -12.24
N ALA A 314 21.61 -2.99 -11.11
CA ALA A 314 22.36 -1.82 -10.64
C ALA A 314 23.34 -1.29 -11.71
N PRO A 315 23.49 0.04 -11.91
CA PRO A 315 22.99 1.12 -11.05
C PRO A 315 21.54 1.54 -11.33
N SER A 316 20.88 1.01 -12.34
CA SER A 316 19.45 1.26 -12.60
C SER A 316 18.57 0.46 -11.65
N GLU A 317 17.36 0.97 -11.38
CA GLU A 317 16.36 0.29 -10.55
C GLU A 317 15.22 -0.23 -11.40
N ILE A 318 14.76 -1.45 -11.12
CA ILE A 318 13.55 -1.99 -11.73
C ILE A 318 12.35 -1.47 -10.92
N PRO A 319 11.28 -0.94 -11.57
CA PRO A 319 10.06 -0.59 -10.85
C PRO A 319 9.52 -1.77 -10.04
N ILE A 320 9.19 -1.55 -8.76
CA ILE A 320 8.81 -2.63 -7.84
C ILE A 320 7.52 -3.34 -8.28
N GLY A 321 6.60 -2.62 -8.95
CA GLY A 321 5.37 -3.20 -9.47
C GLY A 321 5.61 -4.33 -10.46
N ILE A 322 6.69 -4.30 -11.24
CA ILE A 322 7.07 -5.40 -12.16
C ILE A 322 7.44 -6.67 -11.37
N LEU A 323 8.12 -6.50 -10.23
CA LEU A 323 8.56 -7.63 -9.41
C LEU A 323 7.43 -8.23 -8.56
N THR A 324 6.41 -7.43 -8.26
CA THR A 324 5.28 -7.89 -7.46
C THR A 324 4.13 -8.45 -8.30
N SER A 325 4.14 -8.22 -9.63
CA SER A 325 3.14 -8.73 -10.58
C SER A 325 3.54 -10.08 -11.14
#